data_be2baa277100487f8b9f97a1801fb13d
#
_entry.id   be2baa277100487f8b9f97a1801fb13d
#
_cell.length_a   1.000
_cell.length_b   1.000
_cell.length_c   1.000
_cell.angle_alpha   90.00
_cell.angle_beta   90.00
_cell.angle_gamma   90.00
#
_symmetry.space_group_name_H-M   'P 1'
#
loop_
_entity.id
_entity.type
_entity.pdbx_description
1 polymer ?
#
loop_
_entity_poly.entity_id
_entity_poly.type
_entity_poly.pdbx_seq_one_letter_code
_entity_poly.pdbx_strand_id
1 'polypeptide(L)'
;MSTSQEQYISSLKKIKEVEEGVEKEIENHRKEADNKISQLDTDLKKAITDAKTEGEKLVDSSIEEARKKANAETEKVIQDAESKAENVSSHITTQKTQEIIDILLKGME
;
A
#
# COMPACT_ATOMS: atom_id res chain seq x y z
N MET A 1 -13.71 75.03 -28.81
CA MET A 1 -14.62 74.64 -28.00
C MET A 1 -14.78 73.19 -27.95
N SER A 2 -15.45 72.70 -28.75
CA SER A 2 -15.71 71.32 -28.76
C SER A 2 -14.41 70.49 -28.71
N THR A 3 -13.31 70.97 -29.21
CA THR A 3 -12.01 70.20 -29.18
C THR A 3 -11.57 69.87 -27.78
N SER A 4 -11.66 70.79 -26.81
CA SER A 4 -11.28 70.49 -25.41
C SER A 4 -12.27 69.56 -24.76
N GLN A 5 -13.56 69.66 -25.02
CA GLN A 5 -14.60 68.81 -24.52
C GLN A 5 -14.50 67.43 -25.14
N GLU A 6 -14.24 67.38 -26.44
CA GLU A 6 -14.05 66.12 -27.15
C GLU A 6 -12.80 65.33 -26.60
N GLN A 7 -11.71 66.05 -26.36
CA GLN A 7 -10.50 65.45 -25.76
C GLN A 7 -10.78 64.91 -24.36
N TYR A 8 -11.53 65.68 -23.56
CA TYR A 8 -11.92 65.27 -22.21
C TYR A 8 -12.78 64.01 -22.25
N ILE A 9 -13.79 63.99 -23.08
CA ILE A 9 -14.65 62.81 -23.25
C ILE A 9 -13.87 61.61 -23.76
N SER A 10 -12.97 61.81 -24.72
CA SER A 10 -12.10 60.76 -25.23
C SER A 10 -11.23 60.18 -24.17
N SER A 11 -10.65 61.03 -23.30
CA SER A 11 -9.83 60.61 -22.18
C SER A 11 -10.61 59.81 -21.17
N LEU A 12 -11.85 60.24 -20.84
CA LEU A 12 -12.74 59.48 -19.93
C LEU A 12 -13.07 58.10 -20.49
N LYS A 13 -13.34 57.99 -21.78
CA LYS A 13 -13.61 56.74 -22.46
C LYS A 13 -12.44 55.79 -22.36
N LYS A 14 -11.23 56.31 -22.59
CA LYS A 14 -9.98 55.50 -22.49
C LYS A 14 -9.75 54.98 -21.09
N ILE A 15 -9.98 55.84 -20.08
CA ILE A 15 -9.87 55.45 -18.67
C ILE A 15 -10.85 54.33 -18.37
N LYS A 16 -12.08 54.47 -18.80
CA LYS A 16 -13.13 53.47 -18.59
C LYS A 16 -12.79 52.14 -19.28
N GLU A 17 -12.28 52.18 -20.50
CA GLU A 17 -11.85 51.01 -21.24
C GLU A 17 -10.70 50.27 -20.52
N VAL A 18 -9.75 51.02 -19.98
CA VAL A 18 -8.63 50.44 -19.20
C VAL A 18 -9.15 49.82 -17.93
N GLU A 19 -10.05 50.50 -17.20
CA GLU A 19 -10.66 49.94 -15.99
C GLU A 19 -11.38 48.63 -16.24
N GLU A 20 -12.21 48.61 -17.29
CA GLU A 20 -12.96 47.40 -17.69
C GLU A 20 -12.01 46.29 -18.10
N GLY A 21 -10.93 46.61 -18.81
CA GLY A 21 -9.90 45.65 -19.20
C GLY A 21 -9.19 45.04 -18.00
N VAL A 22 -8.83 45.89 -17.02
CA VAL A 22 -8.16 45.42 -15.78
C VAL A 22 -9.11 44.54 -14.97
N GLU A 23 -10.36 44.94 -14.81
CA GLU A 23 -11.38 44.14 -14.12
C GLU A 23 -11.52 42.76 -14.77
N LYS A 24 -11.56 42.74 -16.10
CA LYS A 24 -11.65 41.49 -16.85
C LYS A 24 -10.44 40.58 -16.66
N GLU A 25 -9.24 41.15 -16.66
CA GLU A 25 -8.02 40.41 -16.37
C GLU A 25 -8.03 39.84 -14.97
N ILE A 26 -8.42 40.64 -13.99
CA ILE A 26 -8.52 40.18 -12.58
C ILE A 26 -9.49 39.00 -12.49
N GLU A 27 -10.66 39.13 -13.12
CA GLU A 27 -11.67 38.06 -13.11
C GLU A 27 -11.13 36.77 -13.78
N ASN A 28 -10.44 36.92 -14.92
CA ASN A 28 -9.82 35.77 -15.60
C ASN A 28 -8.77 35.09 -14.73
N HIS A 29 -7.92 35.88 -14.07
CA HIS A 29 -6.92 35.34 -13.17
C HIS A 29 -7.52 34.64 -11.94
N ARG A 30 -8.61 35.16 -11.42
CA ARG A 30 -9.37 34.52 -10.34
C ARG A 30 -9.90 33.16 -10.78
N LYS A 31 -10.49 33.10 -11.95
CA LYS A 31 -11.02 31.85 -12.52
C LYS A 31 -9.91 30.83 -12.72
N GLU A 32 -8.78 31.27 -13.26
CA GLU A 32 -7.61 30.38 -13.44
C GLU A 32 -7.08 29.88 -12.09
N ALA A 33 -6.99 30.75 -11.10
CA ALA A 33 -6.56 30.37 -9.76
C ALA A 33 -7.53 29.39 -9.12
N ASP A 34 -8.82 29.64 -9.21
CA ASP A 34 -9.86 28.75 -8.68
C ASP A 34 -9.81 27.38 -9.36
N ASN A 35 -9.63 27.36 -10.68
CA ASN A 35 -9.50 26.12 -11.43
C ASN A 35 -8.26 25.32 -11.00
N LYS A 36 -7.14 25.99 -10.79
CA LYS A 36 -5.90 25.35 -10.32
C LYS A 36 -6.07 24.79 -8.92
N ILE A 37 -6.70 25.54 -8.02
CA ILE A 37 -6.96 25.07 -6.65
C ILE A 37 -7.87 23.85 -6.69
N SER A 38 -8.93 23.90 -7.49
CA SER A 38 -9.87 22.80 -7.66
C SER A 38 -9.17 21.55 -8.20
N GLN A 39 -8.30 21.71 -9.20
CA GLN A 39 -7.52 20.62 -9.78
C GLN A 39 -6.54 20.02 -8.78
N LEU A 40 -5.85 20.86 -8.03
CA LEU A 40 -4.92 20.41 -6.97
C LEU A 40 -5.66 19.64 -5.88
N ASP A 41 -6.84 20.08 -5.50
CA ASP A 41 -7.66 19.39 -4.51
C ASP A 41 -8.05 17.99 -5.01
N THR A 42 -8.49 17.90 -6.25
CA THR A 42 -8.82 16.61 -6.89
C THR A 42 -7.60 15.69 -6.97
N ASP A 43 -6.46 16.22 -7.40
CA ASP A 43 -5.21 15.46 -7.52
C ASP A 43 -4.74 14.97 -6.16
N LEU A 44 -4.84 15.81 -5.13
CA LEU A 44 -4.47 15.44 -3.76
C LEU A 44 -5.37 14.32 -3.23
N LYS A 45 -6.67 14.43 -3.41
CA LYS A 45 -7.63 13.39 -3.00
C LYS A 45 -7.33 12.06 -3.68
N LYS A 46 -7.03 12.11 -4.97
CA LYS A 46 -6.65 10.91 -5.73
C LYS A 46 -5.34 10.32 -5.20
N ALA A 47 -4.34 11.15 -4.96
CA ALA A 47 -3.06 10.70 -4.44
C ALA A 47 -3.21 10.03 -3.07
N ILE A 48 -4.04 10.58 -2.19
CA ILE A 48 -4.34 9.99 -0.89
C ILE A 48 -5.03 8.63 -1.03
N THR A 49 -6.02 8.55 -1.92
CA THR A 49 -6.75 7.30 -2.18
C THR A 49 -5.80 6.23 -2.74
N ASP A 50 -4.96 6.59 -3.70
CA ASP A 50 -3.98 5.68 -4.30
C ASP A 50 -2.97 5.20 -3.26
N ALA A 51 -2.47 6.10 -2.41
CA ALA A 51 -1.54 5.75 -1.34
C ALA A 51 -2.17 4.79 -0.33
N LYS A 52 -3.43 4.99 0.04
CA LYS A 52 -4.16 4.08 0.93
C LYS A 52 -4.31 2.70 0.30
N THR A 53 -4.70 2.65 -0.97
CA THR A 53 -4.87 1.39 -1.70
C THR A 53 -3.55 0.62 -1.80
N GLU A 54 -2.46 1.31 -2.14
CA GLU A 54 -1.13 0.70 -2.19
C GLU A 54 -0.67 0.22 -0.82
N GLY A 55 -0.91 1.02 0.21
CA GLY A 55 -0.59 0.65 1.59
C GLY A 55 -1.35 -0.60 2.03
N GLU A 56 -2.64 -0.69 1.74
CA GLU A 56 -3.46 -1.87 2.04
C GLU A 56 -2.93 -3.11 1.32
N LYS A 57 -2.57 -2.98 0.05
CA LYS A 57 -1.98 -4.09 -0.73
C LYS A 57 -0.66 -4.56 -0.14
N LEU A 58 0.18 -3.64 0.30
CA LEU A 58 1.45 -3.99 0.93
C LEU A 58 1.23 -4.73 2.25
N VAL A 59 0.29 -4.28 3.06
CA VAL A 59 -0.06 -4.95 4.32
C VAL A 59 -0.58 -6.35 4.04
N ASP A 60 -1.51 -6.49 3.10
CA ASP A 60 -2.09 -7.78 2.74
C ASP A 60 -1.03 -8.75 2.20
N SER A 61 -0.13 -8.27 1.34
CA SER A 61 0.98 -9.07 0.83
C SER A 61 1.92 -9.52 1.94
N SER A 62 2.24 -8.62 2.87
CA SER A 62 3.11 -8.93 4.01
C SER A 62 2.48 -9.97 4.93
N ILE A 63 1.18 -9.85 5.19
CA ILE A 63 0.43 -10.84 5.99
C ILE A 63 0.43 -12.19 5.30
N GLU A 64 0.18 -12.22 4.01
CA GLU A 64 0.17 -13.47 3.25
C GLU A 64 1.54 -14.15 3.23
N GLU A 65 2.62 -13.40 3.01
CA GLU A 65 3.98 -13.92 3.09
C GLU A 65 4.30 -14.48 4.48
N ALA A 66 3.91 -13.75 5.53
CA ALA A 66 4.12 -14.20 6.91
C ALA A 66 3.34 -15.50 7.19
N ARG A 67 2.11 -15.62 6.69
CA ARG A 67 1.31 -16.85 6.82
C ARG A 67 1.96 -18.03 6.11
N LYS A 68 2.40 -17.83 4.88
CA LYS A 68 3.09 -18.88 4.10
C LYS A 68 4.34 -19.34 4.81
N LYS A 69 5.13 -18.40 5.32
CA LYS A 69 6.35 -18.71 6.07
C LYS A 69 6.05 -19.49 7.35
N ALA A 70 5.07 -19.02 8.12
CA ALA A 70 4.64 -19.68 9.34
C ALA A 70 4.12 -21.10 9.06
N ASN A 71 3.33 -21.27 8.01
CA ASN A 71 2.83 -22.59 7.61
C ASN A 71 3.96 -23.53 7.20
N ALA A 72 4.94 -23.04 6.43
CA ALA A 72 6.10 -23.83 6.02
C ALA A 72 6.94 -24.24 7.22
N GLU A 73 7.16 -23.35 8.18
CA GLU A 73 7.89 -23.66 9.41
C GLU A 73 7.12 -24.68 10.26
N THR A 74 5.80 -24.54 10.36
CA THR A 74 4.94 -25.48 11.08
C THR A 74 4.99 -26.86 10.44
N GLU A 75 4.88 -26.95 9.13
CA GLU A 75 5.01 -28.23 8.41
C GLU A 75 6.35 -28.89 8.67
N LYS A 76 7.42 -28.11 8.63
CA LYS A 76 8.77 -28.61 8.89
C LYS A 76 8.90 -29.17 10.31
N VAL A 77 8.35 -28.45 11.29
CA VAL A 77 8.35 -28.92 12.69
C VAL A 77 7.57 -30.22 12.83
N ILE A 78 6.42 -30.33 12.18
CA ILE A 78 5.59 -31.54 12.19
C ILE A 78 6.34 -32.72 11.54
N GLN A 79 6.94 -32.51 10.37
CA GLN A 79 7.70 -33.54 9.67
C GLN A 79 8.92 -34.00 10.50
N ASP A 80 9.63 -33.07 11.11
CA ASP A 80 10.77 -33.40 11.98
C ASP A 80 10.31 -34.21 13.20
N ALA A 81 9.18 -33.84 13.80
CA ALA A 81 8.60 -34.57 14.92
C ALA A 81 8.17 -35.97 14.53
N GLU A 82 7.49 -36.11 13.37
CA GLU A 82 7.11 -37.41 12.83
C GLU A 82 8.30 -38.32 12.56
N SER A 83 9.37 -37.78 11.94
CA SER A 83 10.60 -38.49 11.67
C SER A 83 11.27 -38.97 12.96
N LYS A 84 11.33 -38.11 13.96
CA LYS A 84 11.89 -38.47 15.27
C LYS A 84 11.06 -39.55 15.97
N ALA A 85 9.72 -39.40 15.91
CA ALA A 85 8.83 -40.41 16.49
C ALA A 85 9.00 -41.79 15.82
N GLU A 86 9.10 -41.82 14.49
CA GLU A 86 9.34 -43.04 13.73
C GLU A 86 10.71 -43.68 14.11
N ASN A 87 11.76 -42.87 14.20
CA ASN A 87 13.08 -43.33 14.57
C ASN A 87 13.09 -43.92 16.00
N VAL A 88 12.47 -43.25 16.94
CA VAL A 88 12.34 -43.71 18.32
C VAL A 88 11.53 -45.00 18.36
N SER A 89 10.42 -45.06 17.66
CA SER A 89 9.57 -46.23 17.59
C SER A 89 10.33 -47.44 17.01
N SER A 90 11.04 -47.26 15.90
CA SER A 90 11.88 -48.29 15.28
C SER A 90 12.96 -48.76 16.21
N HIS A 91 13.63 -47.85 16.90
CA HIS A 91 14.71 -48.20 17.84
C HIS A 91 14.19 -49.02 19.02
N ILE A 92 13.07 -48.62 19.60
CA ILE A 92 12.43 -49.33 20.69
C ILE A 92 12.01 -50.73 20.24
N THR A 93 11.43 -50.86 19.04
CA THR A 93 11.01 -52.13 18.50
C THR A 93 12.21 -53.06 18.30
N THR A 94 13.29 -52.56 17.77
CA THR A 94 14.56 -53.34 17.58
C THR A 94 15.16 -53.78 18.90
N GLN A 95 15.21 -52.90 19.89
CA GLN A 95 15.69 -53.23 21.24
C GLN A 95 14.83 -54.30 21.90
N LYS A 96 13.51 -54.16 21.82
CA LYS A 96 12.59 -55.14 22.37
C LYS A 96 12.76 -56.52 21.71
N THR A 97 12.90 -56.55 20.42
CA THR A 97 13.14 -57.77 19.67
C THR A 97 14.43 -58.43 20.13
N GLN A 98 15.49 -57.65 20.28
CA GLN A 98 16.78 -58.18 20.75
C GLN A 98 16.69 -58.70 22.18
N GLU A 99 16.01 -57.99 23.07
CA GLU A 99 15.76 -58.44 24.45
C GLU A 99 15.00 -59.76 24.49
N ILE A 100 14.00 -59.93 23.69
CA ILE A 100 13.22 -61.15 23.59
C ILE A 100 14.10 -62.30 23.11
N ILE A 101 14.93 -62.08 22.10
CA ILE A 101 15.88 -63.07 21.57
C ILE A 101 16.86 -63.49 22.66
N ASP A 102 17.41 -62.51 23.36
CA ASP A 102 18.38 -62.80 24.46
C ASP A 102 17.73 -63.62 25.59
N ILE A 103 16.50 -63.30 25.95
CA ILE A 103 15.76 -64.07 26.97
C ILE A 103 15.56 -65.52 26.52
N LEU A 104 15.14 -65.69 25.26
CA LEU A 104 14.90 -66.99 24.68
C LEU A 104 16.21 -67.85 24.67
N LEU A 105 17.32 -67.25 24.27
CA LEU A 105 18.60 -67.89 24.21
C LEU A 105 19.10 -68.33 25.63
N LYS A 106 18.87 -67.44 26.61
CA LYS A 106 19.19 -67.79 28.00
C LYS A 106 18.33 -68.90 28.52
N GLY A 107 17.09 -68.96 28.16
CA GLY A 107 16.20 -70.06 28.58
C GLY A 107 16.54 -71.39 27.98
N MET A 108 17.32 -71.44 26.93
CA MET A 108 17.76 -72.64 26.27
C MET A 108 19.06 -73.22 26.84
N GLU A 109 19.74 -72.39 27.65
CA GLU A 109 20.90 -72.85 28.39
C GLU A 109 20.49 -73.70 29.62
#